data_e48be1425bafca76a6393e34ef87acf9
#
_entry.id   e48be1425bafca76a6393e34ef87acf9
#
_cell.length_a   1.000
_cell.length_b   1.000
_cell.length_c   1.000
_cell.angle_alpha   90.00
_cell.angle_beta   90.00
_cell.angle_gamma   90.00
#
_symmetry.space_group_name_H-M   'P 1'
#
loop_
_entity.id
_entity.type
_entity.pdbx_description
1 polymer ?
#
loop_
_entity_poly.entity_id
_entity_poly.type
_entity_poly.pdbx_seq_one_letter_code
_entity_poly.pdbx_strand_id
1 'polypeptide(L)'
;MKKSLWGLMLSLAVVLAGCSGGEESGGAEGEEPVEQSDSKTLVIANGTDVVSFDIHDHNTTSTEAVHVNMFNYLLTNDGEEGFKPDLAESWENVDDKTWSFKLKEGVKFHNGEDLTADDVKYTLERIAKDDTLLEHGNYNQIQEVKVLGDYEFEIITKNPEPALLNRLSRLGSGILPKDYIETEGWEVFLEQPVGTGPYKFKEWKKDDRLTLEANTEYFGEAPKWEEVVFRSIPEDSTRVSELLTGGVDVAVNIPPTDVERINNTDGVKAVQSPTQRVMMFTLRTDEGSVTGDPKVREAIDLAIDKQAIVDSLLEGAGTVTRTRVTPGNVGANEDLYGKSLYDPEKAKQLLEEAGHADGFELALSAPNGRYLKDKETVELVTAMLSEVGITVNLELMEWSAFNQKYQEKGFGEMFYIGYGNSMFDASLALDRLTTEEAAGESDYNNPEVNDLLLAAEQNMDADERAQQYQKAQELIAEDRPQIYMFQLDAITGINERLNFEPRLNEMFYVDSITLK
;
A
#
# COMPACT_ATOMS: atom_id res chain seq x y z
N MET A 1 -42.77 -42.17 31.75
CA MET A 1 -44.19 -42.10 32.14
C MET A 1 -44.76 -40.90 31.44
N LYS A 2 -45.58 -41.17 30.46
CA LYS A 2 -47.00 -40.87 30.27
C LYS A 2 -47.28 -39.36 30.16
N LYS A 3 -47.62 -38.89 28.97
CA LYS A 3 -48.94 -38.74 28.25
C LYS A 3 -49.46 -37.32 28.49
N SER A 4 -50.11 -36.56 27.65
CA SER A 4 -50.89 -36.72 26.40
C SER A 4 -51.27 -35.32 25.91
N LEU A 5 -51.21 -34.98 24.61
CA LEU A 5 -52.25 -35.02 23.58
C LEU A 5 -53.60 -34.38 23.95
N TRP A 6 -54.02 -33.44 23.12
CA TRP A 6 -55.36 -33.14 22.51
C TRP A 6 -55.38 -31.66 22.12
N GLY A 7 -55.53 -31.11 20.97
CA GLY A 7 -56.36 -31.56 19.85
C GLY A 7 -57.73 -30.87 19.87
N LEU A 8 -57.96 -29.86 18.98
CA LEU A 8 -59.25 -29.72 18.31
C LEU A 8 -59.20 -28.79 17.10
N MET A 9 -59.75 -29.31 16.03
CA MET A 9 -60.10 -28.70 14.74
C MET A 9 -61.44 -27.93 14.80
N LEU A 10 -61.77 -27.30 13.65
CA LEU A 10 -63.05 -26.82 13.09
C LEU A 10 -63.21 -25.30 13.15
N SER A 11 -63.74 -24.57 12.16
CA SER A 11 -64.21 -24.89 10.80
C SER A 11 -64.37 -23.58 10.02
N LEU A 12 -64.12 -23.69 8.77
CA LEU A 12 -64.69 -23.13 7.55
C LEU A 12 -65.99 -22.31 7.66
N ALA A 13 -65.98 -21.06 7.14
CA ALA A 13 -67.18 -20.47 6.52
C ALA A 13 -66.73 -19.47 5.42
N VAL A 14 -67.07 -19.84 4.17
CA VAL A 14 -66.99 -19.02 2.97
C VAL A 14 -68.25 -18.15 2.90
N VAL A 15 -68.06 -16.83 2.64
CA VAL A 15 -69.11 -16.00 2.02
C VAL A 15 -68.47 -15.16 0.91
N LEU A 16 -68.88 -15.43 -0.33
CA LEU A 16 -68.66 -14.60 -1.52
C LEU A 16 -69.75 -13.53 -1.60
N ALA A 17 -69.32 -12.29 -1.79
CA ALA A 17 -70.00 -11.23 -2.55
C ALA A 17 -69.00 -10.06 -2.59
N GLY A 18 -68.52 -9.53 -3.62
CA GLY A 18 -68.95 -9.13 -4.94
C GLY A 18 -68.82 -7.63 -5.07
N CYS A 19 -67.82 -7.21 -5.95
CA CYS A 19 -67.78 -5.94 -6.72
C CYS A 19 -67.21 -4.66 -6.12
N SER A 20 -66.15 -4.28 -6.78
CA SER A 20 -65.81 -3.00 -7.43
C SER A 20 -64.78 -2.09 -6.72
N GLY A 21 -63.66 -1.93 -7.37
CA GLY A 21 -62.96 -0.64 -7.59
C GLY A 21 -61.90 -0.23 -6.59
N GLY A 22 -60.67 -0.24 -7.03
CA GLY A 22 -59.58 0.45 -6.39
C GLY A 22 -58.28 -0.37 -6.34
N GLU A 23 -57.48 -0.26 -7.38
CA GLU A 23 -56.05 -0.64 -7.35
C GLU A 23 -55.32 0.21 -6.32
N GLU A 24 -54.81 -0.37 -5.27
CA GLU A 24 -53.63 0.09 -4.58
C GLU A 24 -52.58 -1.01 -4.61
N SER A 25 -51.69 -0.86 -5.58
CA SER A 25 -50.43 -1.60 -5.65
C SER A 25 -49.55 -1.17 -4.47
N GLY A 26 -49.32 -2.07 -3.52
CA GLY A 26 -48.20 -1.95 -2.59
C GLY A 26 -46.88 -1.98 -3.36
N GLY A 27 -46.37 -0.79 -3.67
CA GLY A 27 -45.04 -0.62 -4.23
C GLY A 27 -44.03 -1.02 -3.18
N ALA A 28 -43.11 -1.92 -3.55
CA ALA A 28 -41.81 -1.97 -2.93
C ALA A 28 -41.23 -0.55 -3.02
N GLU A 29 -40.78 -0.02 -1.93
CA GLU A 29 -39.97 1.20 -1.91
C GLU A 29 -38.72 0.91 -2.76
N GLY A 30 -38.77 1.30 -4.03
CA GLY A 30 -37.60 1.39 -4.86
C GLY A 30 -36.77 2.54 -4.30
N GLU A 31 -35.54 2.27 -3.95
CA GLU A 31 -34.54 3.31 -3.76
C GLU A 31 -34.56 4.19 -5.00
N GLU A 32 -34.90 5.44 -4.83
CA GLU A 32 -34.86 6.43 -5.91
C GLU A 32 -33.40 6.49 -6.43
N PRO A 33 -33.19 6.51 -7.76
CA PRO A 33 -31.87 6.76 -8.30
C PRO A 33 -31.40 8.11 -7.74
N VAL A 34 -30.27 8.12 -7.07
CA VAL A 34 -29.61 9.36 -6.65
C VAL A 34 -29.37 10.16 -7.92
N GLU A 35 -30.10 11.26 -8.10
CA GLU A 35 -29.84 12.21 -9.17
C GLU A 35 -28.37 12.62 -9.06
N GLN A 36 -27.60 12.34 -10.09
CA GLN A 36 -26.23 12.82 -10.31
C GLN A 36 -26.26 14.32 -10.57
N SER A 37 -26.69 15.10 -9.60
CA SER A 37 -26.70 16.57 -9.69
C SER A 37 -25.51 17.09 -8.91
N ASP A 38 -24.80 18.08 -9.45
CA ASP A 38 -23.92 19.10 -8.83
C ASP A 38 -23.42 18.83 -7.38
N SER A 39 -23.33 17.56 -6.98
CA SER A 39 -22.97 17.21 -5.62
C SER A 39 -21.50 17.52 -5.42
N LYS A 40 -21.21 18.39 -4.48
CA LYS A 40 -19.87 18.69 -3.99
C LYS A 40 -19.34 17.57 -3.09
N THR A 41 -19.88 16.37 -3.23
CA THR A 41 -19.44 15.16 -2.57
C THR A 41 -18.64 14.32 -3.56
N LEU A 42 -17.46 13.88 -3.13
CA LEU A 42 -16.64 12.90 -3.84
C LEU A 42 -16.74 11.55 -3.13
N VAL A 43 -17.07 10.50 -3.88
CA VAL A 43 -17.19 9.14 -3.34
C VAL A 43 -16.13 8.24 -3.94
N ILE A 44 -15.25 7.70 -3.09
CA ILE A 44 -14.14 6.82 -3.48
C ILE A 44 -14.39 5.42 -2.87
N ALA A 45 -14.42 4.39 -3.71
CA ALA A 45 -14.55 3.00 -3.25
C ALA A 45 -13.18 2.32 -3.15
N ASN A 46 -12.83 1.92 -1.94
CA ASN A 46 -11.66 1.11 -1.62
C ASN A 46 -12.06 -0.36 -1.39
N GLY A 47 -11.11 -1.28 -1.59
CA GLY A 47 -11.31 -2.71 -1.28
C GLY A 47 -11.20 -3.03 0.22
N THR A 48 -10.67 -2.12 1.03
CA THR A 48 -10.46 -2.27 2.47
C THR A 48 -10.84 -1.00 3.21
N ASP A 49 -11.22 -1.12 4.48
CA ASP A 49 -11.43 0.02 5.37
C ASP A 49 -10.11 0.55 5.94
N VAL A 50 -10.16 1.73 6.56
CA VAL A 50 -9.07 2.28 7.38
C VAL A 50 -8.85 1.36 8.59
N VAL A 51 -7.58 1.06 8.90
CA VAL A 51 -7.27 0.13 10.00
C VAL A 51 -7.11 0.84 11.35
N SER A 52 -6.63 2.08 11.36
CA SER A 52 -6.38 2.88 12.56
C SER A 52 -6.23 4.35 12.19
N PHE A 53 -6.44 5.26 13.16
CA PHE A 53 -6.00 6.66 13.10
C PHE A 53 -4.67 6.90 13.84
N ASP A 54 -4.06 5.87 14.44
CA ASP A 54 -2.67 5.95 14.84
C ASP A 54 -1.77 5.86 13.62
N ILE A 55 -1.28 7.02 13.18
CA ILE A 55 -0.41 7.13 12.00
C ILE A 55 0.94 6.42 12.17
N HIS A 56 1.32 6.04 13.38
CA HIS A 56 2.57 5.36 13.69
C HIS A 56 2.43 3.84 13.80
N ASP A 57 1.19 3.34 14.02
CA ASP A 57 0.93 1.92 14.30
C ASP A 57 0.17 1.22 13.15
N HIS A 58 0.49 1.58 11.93
CA HIS A 58 0.10 0.84 10.72
C HIS A 58 1.11 1.05 9.59
N ASN A 59 1.13 0.13 8.64
CA ASN A 59 1.94 0.21 7.41
C ASN A 59 1.09 -0.03 6.14
N THR A 60 -0.18 0.36 6.20
CA THR A 60 -1.18 0.04 5.16
C THR A 60 -1.35 1.21 4.19
N THR A 61 -0.97 1.03 2.93
CA THR A 61 -1.06 2.05 1.86
C THR A 61 -2.49 2.60 1.69
N SER A 62 -3.53 1.75 1.76
CA SER A 62 -4.93 2.21 1.62
C SER A 62 -5.40 3.08 2.78
N THR A 63 -4.87 2.89 3.99
CA THR A 63 -5.13 3.75 5.15
C THR A 63 -4.42 5.09 4.98
N GLU A 64 -3.15 5.07 4.57
CA GLU A 64 -2.39 6.29 4.29
C GLU A 64 -3.02 7.13 3.18
N ALA A 65 -3.56 6.49 2.13
CA ALA A 65 -4.26 7.19 1.05
C ALA A 65 -5.47 8.02 1.52
N VAL A 66 -6.01 7.70 2.70
CA VAL A 66 -7.04 8.51 3.37
C VAL A 66 -6.40 9.56 4.28
N HIS A 67 -5.38 9.17 5.07
CA HIS A 67 -4.73 10.01 6.08
C HIS A 67 -4.08 11.26 5.49
N VAL A 68 -3.52 11.21 4.28
CA VAL A 68 -2.92 12.36 3.58
C VAL A 68 -3.88 13.54 3.37
N ASN A 69 -5.19 13.32 3.54
CA ASN A 69 -6.20 14.37 3.46
C ASN A 69 -6.50 15.01 4.81
N MET A 70 -6.10 14.37 5.91
CA MET A 70 -6.35 14.83 7.28
C MET A 70 -5.09 15.36 7.97
N PHE A 71 -3.94 14.76 7.66
CA PHE A 71 -2.64 15.07 8.26
C PHE A 71 -1.67 15.57 7.20
N ASN A 72 -1.10 16.74 7.39
CA ASN A 72 0.00 17.21 6.56
C ASN A 72 1.34 16.69 7.09
N TYR A 73 2.30 16.61 6.19
CA TYR A 73 3.70 16.32 6.45
C TYR A 73 4.54 17.60 6.55
N LEU A 74 5.79 17.49 6.93
CA LEU A 74 6.72 18.64 6.84
C LEU A 74 6.95 19.04 5.37
N LEU A 75 7.02 18.05 4.48
CA LEU A 75 7.23 18.22 3.05
C LEU A 75 6.57 17.07 2.30
N THR A 76 6.30 17.23 1.03
CA THR A 76 5.75 16.19 0.15
C THR A 76 6.76 15.77 -0.90
N ASN A 77 6.64 14.52 -1.37
CA ASN A 77 7.43 13.97 -2.47
C ASN A 77 6.49 13.16 -3.38
N ASP A 78 6.52 13.43 -4.68
CA ASP A 78 5.75 12.69 -5.68
C ASP A 78 6.61 11.74 -6.54
N GLY A 79 7.93 11.74 -6.30
CA GLY A 79 8.89 10.94 -7.05
C GLY A 79 9.35 11.56 -8.37
N GLU A 80 8.75 12.65 -8.83
CA GLU A 80 9.06 13.27 -10.13
C GLU A 80 9.77 14.61 -9.97
N GLU A 81 9.22 15.51 -9.15
CA GLU A 81 9.70 16.89 -9.00
C GLU A 81 10.52 17.12 -7.72
N GLY A 82 10.79 16.05 -6.96
CA GLY A 82 11.50 16.12 -5.68
C GLY A 82 10.65 16.65 -4.53
N PHE A 83 11.32 17.21 -3.50
CA PHE A 83 10.64 17.65 -2.29
C PHE A 83 10.02 19.03 -2.45
N LYS A 84 8.75 19.16 -2.02
CA LYS A 84 7.98 20.40 -2.01
C LYS A 84 7.61 20.79 -0.57
N PRO A 85 7.58 22.10 -0.23
CA PRO A 85 7.12 22.57 1.06
C PRO A 85 5.66 22.21 1.34
N ASP A 86 5.39 21.58 2.54
CA ASP A 86 4.04 21.41 3.07
C ASP A 86 3.91 22.19 4.40
N LEU A 87 4.05 21.60 5.58
CA LEU A 87 4.08 22.34 6.84
C LEU A 87 5.39 23.12 7.04
N ALA A 88 6.52 22.58 6.56
CA ALA A 88 7.77 23.32 6.54
C ALA A 88 7.77 24.34 5.39
N GLU A 89 8.16 25.61 5.68
CA GLU A 89 8.40 26.64 4.69
C GLU A 89 9.75 26.39 3.98
N SER A 90 10.76 25.95 4.76
CA SER A 90 12.11 25.66 4.27
C SER A 90 12.85 24.69 5.17
N TRP A 91 13.92 24.09 4.63
CA TRP A 91 14.84 23.21 5.35
C TRP A 91 16.26 23.35 4.78
N GLU A 92 17.24 23.02 5.62
CA GLU A 92 18.65 23.04 5.26
C GLU A 92 19.40 21.90 5.96
N ASN A 93 20.27 21.21 5.24
CA ASN A 93 21.22 20.31 5.86
C ASN A 93 22.39 21.12 6.43
N VAL A 94 22.49 21.16 7.76
CA VAL A 94 23.49 21.95 8.49
C VAL A 94 24.83 21.22 8.56
N ASP A 95 24.76 19.92 8.79
CA ASP A 95 25.89 18.98 8.76
C ASP A 95 25.36 17.56 8.52
N ASP A 96 26.24 16.56 8.45
CA ASP A 96 25.90 15.18 8.09
C ASP A 96 24.77 14.55 8.94
N LYS A 97 24.49 15.10 10.13
CA LYS A 97 23.51 14.57 11.09
C LYS A 97 22.45 15.58 11.50
N THR A 98 22.56 16.83 11.09
CA THR A 98 21.68 17.91 11.55
C THR A 98 20.97 18.55 10.37
N TRP A 99 19.65 18.56 10.44
CA TRP A 99 18.79 19.28 9.51
C TRP A 99 18.01 20.35 10.27
N SER A 100 18.06 21.58 9.77
CA SER A 100 17.28 22.72 10.29
C SER A 100 16.02 22.91 9.47
N PHE A 101 14.90 23.20 10.16
CA PHE A 101 13.59 23.40 9.56
C PHE A 101 12.96 24.68 10.07
N LYS A 102 12.20 25.33 9.18
CA LYS A 102 11.31 26.43 9.53
C LYS A 102 9.88 26.06 9.13
N LEU A 103 8.92 26.15 10.07
CA LEU A 103 7.50 25.93 9.82
C LEU A 103 6.84 27.16 9.20
N LYS A 104 5.76 26.94 8.47
CA LYS A 104 4.82 27.99 8.09
C LYS A 104 4.11 28.53 9.35
N GLU A 105 4.08 29.85 9.50
CA GLU A 105 3.38 30.49 10.61
C GLU A 105 1.86 30.52 10.40
N GLY A 106 1.09 30.39 11.48
CA GLY A 106 -0.38 30.51 11.47
C GLY A 106 -1.12 29.30 10.95
N VAL A 107 -0.47 28.15 10.78
CA VAL A 107 -1.11 26.87 10.50
C VAL A 107 -1.87 26.41 11.75
N LYS A 108 -3.12 25.97 11.56
CA LYS A 108 -3.98 25.48 12.65
C LYS A 108 -4.36 24.03 12.46
N PHE A 109 -4.47 23.34 13.57
CA PHE A 109 -5.15 22.04 13.62
C PHE A 109 -6.66 22.21 13.46
N HIS A 110 -7.36 21.12 13.12
CA HIS A 110 -8.81 21.10 12.91
C HIS A 110 -9.64 21.59 14.12
N ASN A 111 -9.09 21.50 15.32
CA ASN A 111 -9.70 22.00 16.56
C ASN A 111 -9.42 23.48 16.85
N GLY A 112 -8.63 24.16 15.98
CA GLY A 112 -8.29 25.58 16.06
C GLY A 112 -7.01 25.91 16.84
N GLU A 113 -6.32 24.91 17.43
CA GLU A 113 -5.00 25.08 18.04
C GLU A 113 -3.94 25.41 16.98
N ASP A 114 -2.93 26.20 17.38
CA ASP A 114 -1.84 26.58 16.49
C ASP A 114 -0.81 25.44 16.41
N LEU A 115 -0.34 25.13 15.19
CA LEU A 115 0.78 24.21 14.97
C LEU A 115 2.10 24.87 15.38
N THR A 116 2.90 24.17 16.16
CA THR A 116 4.23 24.60 16.60
C THR A 116 5.30 23.52 16.44
N ALA A 117 6.57 23.89 16.66
CA ALA A 117 7.67 22.96 16.67
C ALA A 117 7.60 21.91 17.81
N ASP A 118 6.83 22.16 18.87
CA ASP A 118 6.58 21.19 19.94
C ASP A 118 5.72 20.01 19.45
N ASP A 119 4.78 20.24 18.52
CA ASP A 119 3.98 19.19 17.90
C ASP A 119 4.84 18.29 17.00
N VAL A 120 5.75 18.90 16.25
CA VAL A 120 6.73 18.16 15.44
C VAL A 120 7.63 17.29 16.34
N LYS A 121 8.14 17.86 17.43
CA LYS A 121 8.94 17.13 18.41
C LYS A 121 8.16 15.97 19.02
N TYR A 122 6.95 16.21 19.47
CA TYR A 122 6.08 15.17 20.04
C TYR A 122 5.87 14.03 19.05
N THR A 123 5.52 14.34 17.83
CA THR A 123 5.23 13.36 16.77
C THR A 123 6.46 12.52 16.45
N LEU A 124 7.56 13.15 16.07
CA LEU A 124 8.75 12.44 15.59
C LEU A 124 9.49 11.70 16.72
N GLU A 125 9.51 12.26 17.95
CA GLU A 125 10.14 11.58 19.08
C GLU A 125 9.30 10.40 19.59
N ARG A 126 7.95 10.44 19.47
CA ARG A 126 7.11 9.28 19.78
C ARG A 126 7.49 8.08 18.91
N ILE A 127 7.48 8.24 17.61
CA ILE A 127 7.77 7.14 16.68
C ILE A 127 9.24 6.70 16.73
N ALA A 128 10.17 7.64 16.97
CA ALA A 128 11.60 7.33 17.05
C ALA A 128 12.03 6.60 18.33
N LYS A 129 11.21 6.64 19.39
CA LYS A 129 11.57 6.09 20.71
C LYS A 129 10.77 4.88 21.14
N ASP A 130 9.60 4.66 20.55
CA ASP A 130 8.70 3.54 20.88
C ASP A 130 8.88 2.40 19.87
N ASP A 131 9.63 1.38 20.25
CA ASP A 131 9.95 0.21 19.42
C ASP A 131 8.79 -0.78 19.25
N THR A 132 7.65 -0.52 19.89
CA THR A 132 6.42 -1.29 19.70
C THR A 132 5.59 -0.82 18.51
N LEU A 133 5.85 0.38 17.99
CA LEU A 133 5.14 0.97 16.86
C LEU A 133 5.62 0.39 15.52
N LEU A 134 4.68 0.08 14.62
CA LEU A 134 5.00 -0.57 13.33
C LEU A 134 5.95 0.25 12.45
N GLU A 135 5.83 1.58 12.50
CA GLU A 135 6.69 2.47 11.69
C GLU A 135 8.00 2.89 12.40
N HIS A 136 8.26 2.43 13.64
CA HIS A 136 9.47 2.76 14.41
C HIS A 136 10.76 2.56 13.60
N GLY A 137 10.89 1.42 12.92
CA GLY A 137 12.07 1.07 12.12
C GLY A 137 12.45 2.12 11.08
N ASN A 138 11.44 2.83 10.54
CA ASN A 138 11.63 3.89 9.56
C ASN A 138 12.04 5.26 10.15
N TYR A 139 11.97 5.45 11.49
CA TYR A 139 12.23 6.73 12.16
C TYR A 139 13.21 6.62 13.33
N ASN A 140 13.64 5.42 13.70
CA ASN A 140 14.51 5.16 14.85
C ASN A 140 15.90 5.82 14.75
N GLN A 141 16.33 6.25 13.56
CA GLN A 141 17.56 7.00 13.35
C GLN A 141 17.49 8.45 13.88
N ILE A 142 16.28 9.00 14.11
CA ILE A 142 16.10 10.30 14.75
C ILE A 142 16.56 10.17 16.21
N GLN A 143 17.57 10.94 16.60
CA GLN A 143 18.09 10.97 17.97
C GLN A 143 17.31 11.98 18.81
N GLU A 144 17.07 13.17 18.27
CA GLU A 144 16.44 14.29 18.96
C GLU A 144 15.79 15.25 17.96
N VAL A 145 14.64 15.83 18.34
CA VAL A 145 14.08 17.03 17.72
C VAL A 145 14.29 18.19 18.70
N LYS A 146 15.16 19.11 18.36
CA LYS A 146 15.54 20.24 19.19
C LYS A 146 14.77 21.48 18.77
N VAL A 147 13.83 21.91 19.60
CA VAL A 147 13.02 23.12 19.39
C VAL A 147 13.88 24.35 19.65
N LEU A 148 13.93 25.28 18.70
CA LEU A 148 14.65 26.55 18.77
C LEU A 148 13.73 27.76 18.99
N GLY A 149 12.46 27.61 18.62
CA GLY A 149 11.39 28.59 18.75
C GLY A 149 10.07 27.97 18.31
N ASP A 150 8.97 28.70 18.36
CA ASP A 150 7.63 28.19 18.03
C ASP A 150 7.56 27.60 16.61
N TYR A 151 8.36 28.11 15.68
CA TYR A 151 8.35 27.74 14.26
C TYR A 151 9.72 27.31 13.72
N GLU A 152 10.70 27.10 14.58
CA GLU A 152 12.07 26.71 14.19
C GLU A 152 12.55 25.53 15.03
N PHE A 153 13.11 24.51 14.38
CA PHE A 153 13.64 23.32 15.04
C PHE A 153 14.77 22.67 14.23
N GLU A 154 15.54 21.83 14.88
CA GLU A 154 16.54 20.96 14.28
C GLU A 154 16.18 19.50 14.51
N ILE A 155 16.33 18.66 13.49
CA ILE A 155 16.29 17.19 13.61
C ILE A 155 17.74 16.72 13.62
N ILE A 156 18.12 16.02 14.69
CA ILE A 156 19.46 15.44 14.87
C ILE A 156 19.32 13.93 14.73
N THR A 157 20.10 13.32 13.85
CA THR A 157 20.12 11.88 13.60
C THR A 157 21.30 11.20 14.27
N LYS A 158 21.18 9.90 14.56
CA LYS A 158 22.23 9.08 15.18
C LYS A 158 23.47 8.95 14.29
N ASN A 159 23.20 8.78 12.98
CA ASN A 159 24.21 8.68 11.92
C ASN A 159 23.82 9.64 10.78
N PRO A 160 24.70 9.88 9.78
CA PRO A 160 24.28 10.56 8.56
C PRO A 160 23.05 9.88 7.97
N GLU A 161 22.04 10.68 7.60
CA GLU A 161 20.75 10.15 7.10
C GLU A 161 20.35 10.88 5.81
N PRO A 162 20.87 10.46 4.66
CA PRO A 162 20.56 11.10 3.38
C PRO A 162 19.10 10.94 2.97
N ALA A 163 18.38 9.93 3.48
CA ALA A 163 16.99 9.68 3.20
C ALA A 163 16.02 10.35 4.19
N LEU A 164 16.49 11.25 5.09
CA LEU A 164 15.63 11.88 6.09
C LEU A 164 14.42 12.58 5.46
N LEU A 165 14.62 13.34 4.39
CA LEU A 165 13.53 14.04 3.72
C LEU A 165 12.50 13.07 3.11
N ASN A 166 12.94 11.93 2.60
CA ASN A 166 12.05 10.88 2.11
C ASN A 166 11.20 10.31 3.24
N ARG A 167 11.77 10.11 4.43
CA ARG A 167 11.04 9.64 5.62
C ARG A 167 10.03 10.66 6.10
N LEU A 168 10.36 11.97 6.06
CA LEU A 168 9.50 13.06 6.49
C LEU A 168 8.39 13.43 5.49
N SER A 169 8.31 12.74 4.36
CA SER A 169 7.29 12.95 3.30
C SER A 169 6.35 11.75 3.10
N ARG A 170 6.29 10.84 4.08
CA ARG A 170 5.54 9.58 3.96
C ARG A 170 4.84 9.17 5.26
N LEU A 171 4.12 8.05 5.19
CA LEU A 171 3.49 7.36 6.32
C LEU A 171 4.31 7.46 7.61
N GLY A 172 3.65 7.81 8.69
CA GLY A 172 4.22 7.97 10.03
C GLY A 172 4.80 9.36 10.32
N SER A 173 4.90 10.28 9.35
CA SER A 173 5.43 11.63 9.58
C SER A 173 4.38 12.75 9.59
N GLY A 174 3.09 12.42 9.49
CA GLY A 174 2.00 13.38 9.68
C GLY A 174 2.05 13.99 11.07
N ILE A 175 1.88 15.31 11.19
CA ILE A 175 2.06 15.98 12.48
C ILE A 175 0.80 15.87 13.34
N LEU A 176 0.99 15.40 14.57
CA LEU A 176 -0.04 15.17 15.59
C LEU A 176 -0.22 16.36 16.53
N PRO A 177 -1.45 16.67 16.97
CA PRO A 177 -1.75 17.77 17.89
C PRO A 177 -1.40 17.38 19.34
N LYS A 178 -0.19 17.73 19.78
CA LYS A 178 0.33 17.37 21.10
C LYS A 178 -0.60 17.76 22.24
N ASP A 179 -1.00 19.03 22.29
CA ASP A 179 -1.77 19.57 23.41
C ASP A 179 -3.18 18.96 23.49
N TYR A 180 -3.81 18.69 22.35
CA TYR A 180 -5.08 17.97 22.28
C TYR A 180 -4.94 16.53 22.82
N ILE A 181 -3.91 15.79 22.38
CA ILE A 181 -3.69 14.41 22.83
C ILE A 181 -3.34 14.35 24.32
N GLU A 182 -2.52 15.29 24.83
CA GLU A 182 -2.15 15.34 26.24
C GLU A 182 -3.36 15.74 27.13
N THR A 183 -4.31 16.51 26.62
CA THR A 183 -5.48 17.00 27.35
C THR A 183 -6.63 15.99 27.32
N GLU A 184 -7.02 15.53 26.14
CA GLU A 184 -8.21 14.68 25.95
C GLU A 184 -7.87 13.18 26.04
N GLY A 185 -6.63 12.80 25.79
CA GLY A 185 -6.12 11.43 25.81
C GLY A 185 -6.05 10.78 24.42
N TRP A 186 -5.17 9.76 24.33
CA TRP A 186 -4.89 9.04 23.11
C TRP A 186 -6.12 8.32 22.51
N GLU A 187 -6.94 7.69 23.36
CA GLU A 187 -8.15 6.98 22.93
C GLU A 187 -9.17 7.93 22.29
N VAL A 188 -9.31 9.15 22.84
CA VAL A 188 -10.19 10.17 22.26
C VAL A 188 -9.67 10.62 20.91
N PHE A 189 -8.36 10.82 20.76
CA PHE A 189 -7.76 11.13 19.47
C PHE A 189 -8.02 10.02 18.43
N LEU A 190 -7.94 8.74 18.79
CA LEU A 190 -8.22 7.63 17.88
C LEU A 190 -9.70 7.58 17.44
N GLU A 191 -10.63 8.04 18.28
CA GLU A 191 -12.05 8.11 17.95
C GLU A 191 -12.41 9.39 17.17
N GLN A 192 -11.71 10.49 17.43
CA GLN A 192 -11.92 11.80 16.84
C GLN A 192 -10.58 12.42 16.42
N PRO A 193 -9.97 11.93 15.35
CA PRO A 193 -8.66 12.38 14.93
C PRO A 193 -8.68 13.85 14.48
N VAL A 194 -7.65 14.56 14.90
CA VAL A 194 -7.41 15.97 14.62
C VAL A 194 -6.08 16.10 13.90
N GLY A 195 -6.07 16.67 12.71
CA GLY A 195 -4.89 16.98 11.92
C GLY A 195 -4.89 18.41 11.43
N THR A 196 -4.04 18.72 10.45
CA THR A 196 -3.91 20.04 9.84
C THR A 196 -4.42 20.08 8.39
N GLY A 197 -4.86 18.92 7.86
CA GLY A 197 -5.15 18.72 6.45
C GLY A 197 -6.35 19.50 5.88
N PRO A 198 -6.54 19.41 4.55
CA PRO A 198 -7.64 20.09 3.87
C PRO A 198 -9.02 19.52 4.22
N TYR A 199 -9.09 18.32 4.78
CA TYR A 199 -10.34 17.70 5.22
C TYR A 199 -10.27 17.27 6.69
N LYS A 200 -11.41 17.41 7.40
CA LYS A 200 -11.59 17.05 8.81
C LYS A 200 -12.36 15.75 8.92
N PHE A 201 -12.07 14.97 9.97
CA PHE A 201 -12.88 13.82 10.35
C PHE A 201 -14.32 14.23 10.64
N LYS A 202 -15.30 13.52 10.08
CA LYS A 202 -16.72 13.73 10.34
C LYS A 202 -17.37 12.49 10.96
N GLU A 203 -17.20 11.32 10.34
CA GLU A 203 -17.81 10.07 10.81
C GLU A 203 -17.01 8.86 10.29
N TRP A 204 -16.86 7.83 11.10
CA TRP A 204 -16.38 6.53 10.66
C TRP A 204 -17.37 5.43 11.06
N LYS A 205 -17.93 4.76 10.07
CA LYS A 205 -18.70 3.53 10.23
C LYS A 205 -17.84 2.37 9.79
N LYS A 206 -17.24 1.70 10.77
CA LYS A 206 -16.29 0.62 10.52
C LYS A 206 -16.86 -0.42 9.55
N ASP A 207 -16.03 -0.86 8.60
CA ASP A 207 -16.36 -1.80 7.52
C ASP A 207 -17.43 -1.31 6.52
N ASP A 208 -17.85 -0.05 6.58
CA ASP A 208 -18.79 0.59 5.66
C ASP A 208 -18.16 1.82 4.98
N ARG A 209 -17.90 2.89 5.76
CA ARG A 209 -17.37 4.13 5.21
C ARG A 209 -16.71 5.04 6.23
N LEU A 210 -15.77 5.83 5.76
CA LEU A 210 -15.25 7.00 6.44
C LEU A 210 -15.69 8.25 5.67
N THR A 211 -16.22 9.23 6.39
CA THR A 211 -16.65 10.51 5.83
C THR A 211 -15.77 11.64 6.39
N LEU A 212 -15.25 12.45 5.49
CA LEU A 212 -14.51 13.67 5.82
C LEU A 212 -15.31 14.89 5.34
N GLU A 213 -15.16 16.03 6.02
CA GLU A 213 -15.73 17.32 5.62
C GLU A 213 -14.63 18.34 5.33
N ALA A 214 -14.92 19.32 4.49
CA ALA A 214 -13.98 20.37 4.12
C ALA A 214 -13.48 21.16 5.32
N ASN A 215 -12.18 21.37 5.42
CA ASN A 215 -11.56 22.32 6.33
C ASN A 215 -11.57 23.72 5.71
N THR A 216 -12.58 24.53 6.02
CA THR A 216 -12.71 25.89 5.48
C THR A 216 -11.64 26.86 5.99
N GLU A 217 -10.88 26.48 7.02
CA GLU A 217 -9.79 27.26 7.61
C GLU A 217 -8.41 26.69 7.21
N TYR A 218 -8.37 25.83 6.18
CA TYR A 218 -7.12 25.23 5.69
C TYR A 218 -6.15 26.33 5.21
N PHE A 219 -4.88 26.19 5.59
CA PHE A 219 -3.83 27.17 5.27
C PHE A 219 -3.38 27.17 3.81
N GLY A 220 -3.69 26.11 3.05
CA GLY A 220 -3.40 25.97 1.62
C GLY A 220 -4.55 26.44 0.72
N GLU A 221 -4.67 25.83 -0.45
CA GLU A 221 -5.82 26.09 -1.31
C GLU A 221 -7.13 25.60 -0.68
N ALA A 222 -8.23 26.32 -0.89
CA ALA A 222 -9.54 25.92 -0.38
C ALA A 222 -9.94 24.55 -0.93
N PRO A 223 -10.44 23.62 -0.08
CA PRO A 223 -10.91 22.32 -0.52
C PRO A 223 -11.94 22.41 -1.63
N LYS A 224 -11.84 21.55 -2.63
CA LYS A 224 -12.72 21.56 -3.82
C LYS A 224 -14.07 20.88 -3.54
N TRP A 225 -14.10 19.93 -2.60
CA TRP A 225 -15.26 19.14 -2.24
C TRP A 225 -15.76 19.57 -0.86
N GLU A 226 -17.07 19.61 -0.64
CA GLU A 226 -17.66 19.88 0.68
C GLU A 226 -17.57 18.63 1.58
N GLU A 227 -17.64 17.44 0.96
CA GLU A 227 -17.59 16.17 1.64
C GLU A 227 -16.84 15.13 0.78
N VAL A 228 -16.10 14.26 1.43
CA VAL A 228 -15.41 13.11 0.82
C VAL A 228 -15.80 11.84 1.57
N VAL A 229 -16.25 10.84 0.84
CA VAL A 229 -16.68 9.55 1.39
C VAL A 229 -15.77 8.45 0.85
N PHE A 230 -15.02 7.82 1.71
CA PHE A 230 -14.28 6.60 1.40
C PHE A 230 -15.14 5.40 1.80
N ARG A 231 -15.65 4.66 0.81
CA ARG A 231 -16.47 3.46 1.03
C ARG A 231 -15.60 2.21 1.02
N SER A 232 -15.79 1.33 2.00
CA SER A 232 -15.19 0.01 2.02
C SER A 232 -16.08 -0.98 1.26
N ILE A 233 -15.64 -1.41 0.08
CA ILE A 233 -16.37 -2.37 -0.77
C ILE A 233 -15.39 -3.49 -1.16
N PRO A 234 -15.30 -4.58 -0.40
CA PRO A 234 -14.33 -5.64 -0.65
C PRO A 234 -14.51 -6.37 -1.98
N GLU A 235 -15.75 -6.56 -2.42
CA GLU A 235 -16.06 -7.33 -3.64
C GLU A 235 -15.83 -6.49 -4.91
N ASP A 236 -14.92 -6.92 -5.77
CA ASP A 236 -14.57 -6.24 -7.03
C ASP A 236 -15.78 -5.97 -7.91
N SER A 237 -16.64 -6.97 -8.12
CA SER A 237 -17.83 -6.85 -8.95
C SER A 237 -18.83 -5.82 -8.42
N THR A 238 -18.88 -5.64 -7.10
CA THR A 238 -19.70 -4.60 -6.47
C THR A 238 -19.11 -3.22 -6.70
N ARG A 239 -17.77 -3.05 -6.54
CA ARG A 239 -17.10 -1.78 -6.84
C ARG A 239 -17.32 -1.36 -8.30
N VAL A 240 -17.17 -2.31 -9.24
CA VAL A 240 -17.44 -2.05 -10.67
C VAL A 240 -18.89 -1.66 -10.89
N SER A 241 -19.85 -2.36 -10.28
CA SER A 241 -21.28 -2.05 -10.44
C SER A 241 -21.64 -0.68 -9.88
N GLU A 242 -21.12 -0.32 -8.71
CA GLU A 242 -21.31 1.01 -8.09
C GLU A 242 -20.76 2.13 -8.98
N LEU A 243 -19.58 1.93 -9.59
CA LEU A 243 -19.03 2.88 -10.56
C LEU A 243 -19.94 3.05 -11.78
N LEU A 244 -20.37 1.94 -12.38
CA LEU A 244 -21.18 1.96 -13.60
C LEU A 244 -22.58 2.56 -13.39
N THR A 245 -23.11 2.51 -12.16
CA THR A 245 -24.41 3.09 -11.79
C THR A 245 -24.32 4.49 -11.19
N GLY A 246 -23.08 5.01 -10.99
CA GLY A 246 -22.85 6.34 -10.40
C GLY A 246 -22.97 6.37 -8.87
N GLY A 247 -22.95 5.23 -8.19
CA GLY A 247 -22.92 5.13 -6.74
C GLY A 247 -21.57 5.50 -6.14
N VAL A 248 -20.51 5.47 -6.95
CA VAL A 248 -19.16 5.97 -6.62
C VAL A 248 -18.54 6.73 -7.79
N ASP A 249 -17.62 7.63 -7.50
CA ASP A 249 -16.92 8.43 -8.51
C ASP A 249 -15.57 7.83 -8.91
N VAL A 250 -14.92 7.19 -7.95
CA VAL A 250 -13.64 6.50 -8.14
C VAL A 250 -13.75 5.10 -7.52
N ALA A 251 -13.31 4.09 -8.24
CA ALA A 251 -13.23 2.71 -7.75
C ALA A 251 -11.82 2.17 -8.00
N VAL A 252 -11.11 1.77 -6.93
CA VAL A 252 -9.76 1.22 -7.03
C VAL A 252 -9.77 -0.29 -7.29
N ASN A 253 -8.62 -0.82 -7.71
CA ASN A 253 -8.40 -2.26 -7.93
C ASN A 253 -9.47 -2.88 -8.84
N ILE A 254 -9.71 -2.27 -9.99
CA ILE A 254 -10.59 -2.82 -11.02
C ILE A 254 -9.94 -4.07 -11.63
N PRO A 255 -10.66 -5.19 -11.74
CA PRO A 255 -10.16 -6.36 -12.45
C PRO A 255 -9.86 -6.04 -13.93
N PRO A 256 -8.76 -6.53 -14.53
CA PRO A 256 -8.46 -6.32 -15.94
C PRO A 256 -9.62 -6.72 -16.85
N THR A 257 -10.32 -7.81 -16.53
CA THR A 257 -11.49 -8.33 -17.27
C THR A 257 -12.69 -7.37 -17.33
N ASP A 258 -12.76 -6.36 -16.45
CA ASP A 258 -13.83 -5.36 -16.43
C ASP A 258 -13.46 -4.05 -17.17
N VAL A 259 -12.19 -3.87 -17.56
CA VAL A 259 -11.71 -2.66 -18.25
C VAL A 259 -12.49 -2.37 -19.51
N GLU A 260 -12.68 -3.37 -20.38
CA GLU A 260 -13.46 -3.21 -21.62
C GLU A 260 -14.92 -2.83 -21.33
N ARG A 261 -15.54 -3.46 -20.32
CA ARG A 261 -16.92 -3.17 -19.91
C ARG A 261 -17.06 -1.73 -19.41
N ILE A 262 -16.12 -1.25 -18.59
CA ILE A 262 -16.12 0.12 -18.08
C ILE A 262 -15.94 1.10 -19.24
N ASN A 263 -14.95 0.90 -20.10
CA ASN A 263 -14.66 1.79 -21.22
C ASN A 263 -15.75 1.83 -22.32
N ASN A 264 -16.61 0.81 -22.36
CA ASN A 264 -17.80 0.78 -23.24
C ASN A 264 -19.06 1.36 -22.58
N THR A 265 -18.97 1.89 -21.35
CA THR A 265 -20.09 2.52 -20.64
C THR A 265 -19.91 4.03 -20.61
N ASP A 266 -20.93 4.77 -21.08
CA ASP A 266 -20.89 6.24 -21.12
C ASP A 266 -20.70 6.83 -19.70
N GLY A 267 -19.86 7.84 -19.59
CA GLY A 267 -19.65 8.63 -18.36
C GLY A 267 -18.63 8.03 -17.38
N VAL A 268 -18.00 6.89 -17.68
CA VAL A 268 -16.93 6.29 -16.88
C VAL A 268 -15.80 5.80 -17.76
N LYS A 269 -14.60 5.70 -17.19
CA LYS A 269 -13.41 5.13 -17.84
C LYS A 269 -12.57 4.33 -16.84
N ALA A 270 -11.82 3.36 -17.32
CA ALA A 270 -10.76 2.72 -16.58
C ALA A 270 -9.41 3.35 -16.97
N VAL A 271 -8.58 3.65 -15.97
CA VAL A 271 -7.23 4.18 -16.14
C VAL A 271 -6.26 3.20 -15.51
N GLN A 272 -5.28 2.75 -16.28
CA GLN A 272 -4.16 1.94 -15.81
C GLN A 272 -2.96 2.86 -15.56
N SER A 273 -2.31 2.70 -14.43
CA SER A 273 -1.13 3.48 -14.05
C SER A 273 -0.16 2.63 -13.24
N PRO A 274 1.17 2.80 -13.42
CA PRO A 274 2.14 2.09 -12.59
C PRO A 274 1.98 2.47 -11.11
N THR A 275 2.36 1.54 -10.22
CA THR A 275 2.48 1.78 -8.78
C THR A 275 3.91 1.54 -8.32
N GLN A 276 4.22 1.85 -7.06
CA GLN A 276 5.52 1.47 -6.46
C GLN A 276 5.59 -0.02 -6.05
N ARG A 277 4.55 -0.81 -6.37
CA ARG A 277 4.46 -2.20 -5.91
C ARG A 277 5.13 -3.16 -6.84
N VAL A 278 6.14 -3.87 -6.34
CA VAL A 278 6.78 -4.99 -7.05
C VAL A 278 6.36 -6.30 -6.40
N MET A 279 5.82 -7.19 -7.23
CA MET A 279 5.47 -8.56 -6.85
C MET A 279 6.69 -9.46 -6.95
N MET A 280 6.90 -10.33 -5.95
CA MET A 280 8.09 -11.17 -5.90
C MET A 280 7.88 -12.45 -5.10
N PHE A 281 8.77 -13.40 -5.30
CA PHE A 281 8.98 -14.52 -4.41
C PHE A 281 10.23 -14.27 -3.57
N THR A 282 10.13 -14.41 -2.25
CA THR A 282 11.28 -14.44 -1.34
C THR A 282 11.65 -15.90 -1.08
N LEU A 283 12.93 -16.21 -1.15
CA LEU A 283 13.46 -17.56 -0.99
C LEU A 283 14.39 -17.64 0.23
N ARG A 284 14.34 -18.77 0.93
CA ARG A 284 15.36 -19.11 1.94
C ARG A 284 16.69 -19.38 1.24
N THR A 285 17.77 -18.82 1.79
CA THR A 285 19.12 -18.99 1.21
C THR A 285 20.09 -19.71 2.13
N ASP A 286 19.63 -20.17 3.30
CA ASP A 286 20.44 -20.93 4.26
C ASP A 286 20.75 -22.35 3.74
N GLU A 287 21.87 -22.91 4.18
CA GLU A 287 22.38 -24.23 3.75
C GLU A 287 21.39 -25.39 4.05
N GLY A 288 20.42 -25.18 4.93
CA GLY A 288 19.41 -26.19 5.30
C GLY A 288 18.24 -26.26 4.32
N SER A 289 18.06 -25.23 3.49
CA SER A 289 16.97 -25.13 2.52
C SER A 289 17.41 -25.65 1.14
N VAL A 290 16.50 -26.25 0.38
CA VAL A 290 16.75 -26.64 -1.02
C VAL A 290 17.06 -25.42 -1.89
N THR A 291 16.47 -24.27 -1.56
CA THR A 291 16.73 -22.98 -2.22
C THR A 291 18.03 -22.30 -1.73
N GLY A 292 18.76 -22.92 -0.81
CA GLY A 292 20.11 -22.50 -0.40
C GLY A 292 21.14 -22.63 -1.54
N ASP A 293 20.97 -23.59 -2.46
CA ASP A 293 21.82 -23.71 -3.64
C ASP A 293 21.51 -22.61 -4.67
N PRO A 294 22.46 -21.73 -5.06
CA PRO A 294 22.27 -20.70 -6.07
C PRO A 294 21.76 -21.23 -7.42
N LYS A 295 22.14 -22.46 -7.81
CA LYS A 295 21.67 -23.06 -9.06
C LYS A 295 20.19 -23.39 -9.00
N VAL A 296 19.69 -23.80 -7.84
CA VAL A 296 18.25 -24.03 -7.64
C VAL A 296 17.49 -22.72 -7.74
N ARG A 297 17.96 -21.62 -7.13
CA ARG A 297 17.34 -20.31 -7.25
C ARG A 297 17.35 -19.79 -8.70
N GLU A 298 18.47 -19.96 -9.42
CA GLU A 298 18.55 -19.61 -10.83
C GLU A 298 17.58 -20.44 -11.67
N ALA A 299 17.46 -21.73 -11.40
CA ALA A 299 16.53 -22.61 -12.12
C ALA A 299 15.06 -22.19 -11.89
N ILE A 300 14.69 -21.84 -10.65
CA ILE A 300 13.34 -21.33 -10.35
C ILE A 300 13.08 -20.03 -11.12
N ASP A 301 14.01 -19.08 -11.13
CA ASP A 301 13.88 -17.81 -11.85
C ASP A 301 13.71 -17.99 -13.36
N LEU A 302 14.50 -18.91 -13.96
CA LEU A 302 14.47 -19.24 -15.39
C LEU A 302 13.24 -20.07 -15.81
N ALA A 303 12.62 -20.81 -14.88
CA ALA A 303 11.43 -21.60 -15.16
C ALA A 303 10.15 -20.78 -15.26
N ILE A 304 10.13 -19.52 -14.76
CA ILE A 304 8.94 -18.69 -14.69
C ILE A 304 8.89 -17.71 -15.88
N ASP A 305 7.90 -17.90 -16.77
CA ASP A 305 7.62 -16.96 -17.85
C ASP A 305 6.81 -15.76 -17.31
N LYS A 306 7.54 -14.79 -16.76
CA LYS A 306 6.96 -13.59 -16.14
C LYS A 306 6.23 -12.71 -17.14
N GLN A 307 6.75 -12.64 -18.38
CA GLN A 307 6.12 -11.84 -19.43
C GLN A 307 4.78 -12.47 -19.85
N ALA A 308 4.70 -13.79 -20.00
CA ALA A 308 3.44 -14.45 -20.30
C ALA A 308 2.39 -14.26 -19.18
N ILE A 309 2.81 -14.18 -17.92
CA ILE A 309 1.90 -13.84 -16.80
C ILE A 309 1.36 -12.41 -16.97
N VAL A 310 2.22 -11.44 -17.22
CA VAL A 310 1.80 -10.05 -17.44
C VAL A 310 0.86 -9.94 -18.64
N ASP A 311 1.22 -10.55 -19.78
CA ASP A 311 0.47 -10.42 -21.02
C ASP A 311 -0.90 -11.11 -20.98
N SER A 312 -0.97 -12.30 -20.36
CA SER A 312 -2.18 -13.15 -20.46
C SER A 312 -3.04 -13.15 -19.20
N LEU A 313 -2.46 -13.05 -18.01
CA LEU A 313 -3.22 -13.08 -16.76
C LEU A 313 -3.55 -11.66 -16.27
N LEU A 314 -2.59 -10.75 -16.39
CA LEU A 314 -2.75 -9.35 -15.98
C LEU A 314 -3.23 -8.44 -17.13
N GLU A 315 -3.40 -8.97 -18.34
CA GLU A 315 -3.82 -8.22 -19.54
C GLU A 315 -2.96 -6.95 -19.79
N GLY A 316 -1.66 -7.04 -19.47
CA GLY A 316 -0.70 -5.95 -19.60
C GLY A 316 -0.64 -5.02 -18.38
N ALA A 317 -1.33 -5.30 -17.28
CA ALA A 317 -1.30 -4.49 -16.08
C ALA A 317 -0.05 -4.76 -15.22
N GLY A 318 1.11 -4.52 -15.78
CA GLY A 318 2.40 -4.62 -15.10
C GLY A 318 3.60 -4.57 -16.03
N THR A 319 4.76 -4.36 -15.45
CA THR A 319 6.05 -4.36 -16.16
C THR A 319 7.01 -5.31 -15.48
N VAL A 320 7.54 -6.29 -16.21
CA VAL A 320 8.51 -7.25 -15.67
C VAL A 320 9.76 -6.54 -15.16
N THR A 321 10.36 -7.05 -14.10
CA THR A 321 11.55 -6.45 -13.50
C THR A 321 12.45 -7.48 -12.85
N ARG A 322 13.72 -7.13 -12.66
CA ARG A 322 14.71 -7.89 -11.89
C ARG A 322 15.23 -7.13 -10.68
N THR A 323 14.49 -6.09 -10.27
CA THR A 323 14.77 -5.29 -9.08
C THR A 323 13.48 -4.84 -8.42
N ARG A 324 13.54 -4.52 -7.13
CA ARG A 324 12.45 -3.86 -6.39
C ARG A 324 12.48 -2.34 -6.51
N VAL A 325 13.62 -1.76 -6.94
CA VAL A 325 13.77 -0.31 -7.09
C VAL A 325 13.28 0.11 -8.47
N THR A 326 12.04 0.60 -8.53
CA THR A 326 11.38 0.97 -9.78
C THR A 326 11.87 2.35 -10.29
N PRO A 327 11.67 2.70 -11.57
CA PRO A 327 11.95 4.03 -12.09
C PRO A 327 11.29 5.13 -11.26
N GLY A 328 11.92 6.29 -11.15
CA GLY A 328 11.50 7.42 -10.30
C GLY A 328 12.01 7.35 -8.86
N ASN A 329 12.67 6.24 -8.46
CA ASN A 329 13.27 6.11 -7.13
C ASN A 329 14.76 6.49 -7.17
N VAL A 330 15.24 7.11 -6.09
CA VAL A 330 16.69 7.32 -5.90
C VAL A 330 17.40 5.97 -5.89
N GLY A 331 18.45 5.84 -6.67
CA GLY A 331 19.24 4.61 -6.79
C GLY A 331 18.64 3.55 -7.72
N ALA A 332 17.61 3.86 -8.53
CA ALA A 332 17.06 2.93 -9.51
C ALA A 332 18.13 2.46 -10.51
N ASN A 333 18.10 1.17 -10.86
CA ASN A 333 18.93 0.58 -11.91
C ASN A 333 18.05 0.20 -13.10
N GLU A 334 18.00 1.09 -14.11
CA GLU A 334 17.18 0.90 -15.30
C GLU A 334 17.58 -0.33 -16.13
N ASP A 335 18.83 -0.81 -16.00
CA ASP A 335 19.29 -2.02 -16.68
C ASP A 335 18.62 -3.31 -16.18
N LEU A 336 17.99 -3.27 -15.02
CA LEU A 336 17.25 -4.40 -14.43
C LEU A 336 15.73 -4.28 -14.65
N TYR A 337 15.24 -3.12 -15.08
CA TYR A 337 13.82 -2.85 -15.29
C TYR A 337 13.39 -3.19 -16.73
N GLY A 338 12.15 -3.64 -16.91
CA GLY A 338 11.63 -4.07 -18.20
C GLY A 338 12.28 -5.35 -18.74
N LYS A 339 12.99 -6.11 -17.91
CA LYS A 339 13.72 -7.31 -18.29
C LYS A 339 13.27 -8.51 -17.48
N SER A 340 13.16 -9.63 -18.14
CA SER A 340 12.83 -10.93 -17.58
C SER A 340 13.76 -12.00 -18.15
N LEU A 341 13.97 -13.07 -17.40
CA LEU A 341 14.71 -14.25 -17.84
C LEU A 341 13.73 -15.40 -17.93
N TYR A 342 13.76 -16.15 -19.04
CA TYR A 342 12.98 -17.36 -19.21
C TYR A 342 13.73 -18.34 -20.08
N ASP A 343 14.13 -19.47 -19.51
CA ASP A 343 14.80 -20.57 -20.20
C ASP A 343 14.58 -21.89 -19.42
N PRO A 344 13.42 -22.55 -19.62
CA PRO A 344 13.08 -23.77 -18.86
C PRO A 344 14.03 -24.95 -19.15
N GLU A 345 14.68 -25.00 -20.32
CA GLU A 345 15.65 -26.03 -20.61
C GLU A 345 16.97 -25.83 -19.84
N LYS A 346 17.41 -24.59 -19.70
CA LYS A 346 18.52 -24.23 -18.82
C LYS A 346 18.17 -24.48 -17.35
N ALA A 347 16.94 -24.22 -16.94
CA ALA A 347 16.46 -24.52 -15.58
C ALA A 347 16.62 -26.01 -15.26
N LYS A 348 16.17 -26.91 -16.15
CA LYS A 348 16.34 -28.36 -15.98
C LYS A 348 17.83 -28.77 -15.85
N GLN A 349 18.69 -28.18 -16.68
CA GLN A 349 20.15 -28.48 -16.62
C GLN A 349 20.73 -28.05 -15.27
N LEU A 350 20.35 -26.87 -14.75
CA LEU A 350 20.81 -26.38 -13.45
C LEU A 350 20.34 -27.28 -12.31
N LEU A 351 19.09 -27.78 -12.36
CA LEU A 351 18.57 -28.72 -11.38
C LEU A 351 19.32 -30.08 -11.42
N GLU A 352 19.66 -30.60 -12.60
CA GLU A 352 20.50 -31.77 -12.72
C GLU A 352 21.91 -31.55 -12.12
N GLU A 353 22.53 -30.39 -12.40
CA GLU A 353 23.84 -30.01 -11.85
C GLU A 353 23.80 -29.81 -10.33
N ALA A 354 22.66 -29.37 -9.77
CA ALA A 354 22.43 -29.25 -8.33
C ALA A 354 22.10 -30.62 -7.65
N GLY A 355 22.01 -31.72 -8.42
CA GLY A 355 21.72 -33.06 -7.90
C GLY A 355 20.21 -33.37 -7.79
N HIS A 356 19.36 -32.60 -8.44
CA HIS A 356 17.90 -32.76 -8.41
C HIS A 356 17.31 -33.27 -9.75
N ALA A 357 18.01 -34.13 -10.45
CA ALA A 357 17.54 -34.71 -11.71
C ALA A 357 16.19 -35.46 -11.59
N ASP A 358 15.90 -36.03 -10.43
CA ASP A 358 14.63 -36.72 -10.13
C ASP A 358 13.53 -35.79 -9.62
N GLY A 359 13.78 -34.46 -9.55
CA GLY A 359 12.89 -33.45 -8.98
C GLY A 359 12.97 -33.38 -7.45
N PHE A 360 12.23 -32.43 -6.87
CA PHE A 360 12.09 -32.23 -5.43
C PHE A 360 10.78 -31.52 -5.06
N GLU A 361 10.45 -31.54 -3.78
CA GLU A 361 9.29 -30.78 -3.25
C GLU A 361 9.73 -29.41 -2.75
N LEU A 362 8.92 -28.38 -3.00
CA LEU A 362 9.13 -26.99 -2.59
C LEU A 362 7.87 -26.47 -1.90
N ALA A 363 7.98 -25.97 -0.66
CA ALA A 363 6.88 -25.30 0.01
C ALA A 363 6.76 -23.85 -0.48
N LEU A 364 5.55 -23.46 -0.91
CA LEU A 364 5.21 -22.11 -1.31
C LEU A 364 4.00 -21.61 -0.54
N SER A 365 4.16 -20.52 0.23
CA SER A 365 3.04 -19.81 0.87
C SER A 365 2.70 -18.53 0.10
N ALA A 366 1.42 -18.24 -0.07
CA ALA A 366 0.95 -17.03 -0.76
C ALA A 366 -0.36 -16.50 -0.17
N PRO A 367 -0.60 -15.18 -0.22
CA PRO A 367 -1.90 -14.63 0.12
C PRO A 367 -2.93 -14.97 -0.97
N ASN A 368 -4.21 -14.85 -0.63
CA ASN A 368 -5.32 -15.02 -1.54
C ASN A 368 -6.25 -13.81 -1.42
N GLY A 369 -6.40 -13.04 -2.49
CA GLY A 369 -7.27 -11.88 -2.60
C GLY A 369 -6.69 -10.58 -2.03
N ARG A 370 -5.37 -10.52 -1.77
CA ARG A 370 -4.67 -9.30 -1.34
C ARG A 370 -4.20 -8.44 -2.51
N TYR A 371 -3.67 -9.08 -3.54
CA TYR A 371 -3.12 -8.44 -4.74
C TYR A 371 -3.93 -8.84 -5.97
N LEU A 372 -3.83 -8.03 -7.02
CA LEU A 372 -4.45 -8.35 -8.30
C LEU A 372 -3.95 -9.71 -8.80
N LYS A 373 -4.88 -10.67 -8.95
CA LYS A 373 -4.59 -12.02 -9.45
C LYS A 373 -3.50 -12.78 -8.69
N ASP A 374 -3.35 -12.55 -7.39
CA ASP A 374 -2.31 -13.20 -6.57
C ASP A 374 -2.42 -14.73 -6.59
N LYS A 375 -3.62 -15.28 -6.36
CA LYS A 375 -3.88 -16.71 -6.40
C LYS A 375 -3.56 -17.32 -7.76
N GLU A 376 -4.14 -16.76 -8.83
CA GLU A 376 -3.96 -17.27 -10.19
C GLU A 376 -2.49 -17.18 -10.62
N THR A 377 -1.76 -16.14 -10.19
CA THR A 377 -0.32 -15.99 -10.44
C THR A 377 0.47 -17.16 -9.83
N VAL A 378 0.26 -17.48 -8.55
CA VAL A 378 1.01 -18.56 -7.90
C VAL A 378 0.59 -19.94 -8.37
N GLU A 379 -0.68 -20.15 -8.75
CA GLU A 379 -1.14 -21.38 -9.38
C GLU A 379 -0.45 -21.59 -10.76
N LEU A 380 -0.33 -20.53 -11.56
CA LEU A 380 0.36 -20.60 -12.86
C LEU A 380 1.86 -20.84 -12.69
N VAL A 381 2.50 -20.16 -11.72
CA VAL A 381 3.92 -20.42 -11.38
C VAL A 381 4.13 -21.85 -10.89
N THR A 382 3.20 -22.39 -10.08
CA THR A 382 3.24 -23.80 -9.65
C THR A 382 3.24 -24.76 -10.85
N ALA A 383 2.42 -24.49 -11.87
CA ALA A 383 2.40 -25.28 -13.09
C ALA A 383 3.73 -25.19 -13.87
N MET A 384 4.28 -23.99 -14.03
CA MET A 384 5.57 -23.77 -14.72
C MET A 384 6.72 -24.47 -14.00
N LEU A 385 6.78 -24.42 -12.68
CA LEU A 385 7.80 -25.13 -11.88
C LEU A 385 7.68 -26.65 -11.99
N SER A 386 6.46 -27.17 -12.10
CA SER A 386 6.21 -28.60 -12.33
C SER A 386 6.80 -29.10 -13.67
N GLU A 387 6.82 -28.26 -14.71
CA GLU A 387 7.39 -28.63 -16.03
C GLU A 387 8.91 -28.85 -15.99
N VAL A 388 9.58 -28.27 -14.99
CA VAL A 388 11.04 -28.47 -14.80
C VAL A 388 11.36 -29.48 -13.69
N GLY A 389 10.36 -30.17 -13.12
CA GLY A 389 10.53 -31.23 -12.11
C GLY A 389 10.43 -30.75 -10.66
N ILE A 390 9.96 -29.52 -10.39
CA ILE A 390 9.74 -29.02 -9.04
C ILE A 390 8.27 -29.23 -8.65
N THR A 391 8.01 -30.03 -7.62
CA THR A 391 6.67 -30.26 -7.08
C THR A 391 6.39 -29.20 -6.00
N VAL A 392 5.48 -28.29 -6.25
CA VAL A 392 5.15 -27.20 -5.31
C VAL A 392 4.03 -27.61 -4.37
N ASN A 393 4.28 -27.55 -3.06
CA ASN A 393 3.29 -27.65 -2.00
C ASN A 393 2.75 -26.25 -1.71
N LEU A 394 1.70 -25.84 -2.45
CA LEU A 394 1.12 -24.49 -2.37
C LEU A 394 0.18 -24.37 -1.17
N GLU A 395 0.44 -23.39 -0.30
CA GLU A 395 -0.42 -22.96 0.80
C GLU A 395 -0.99 -21.57 0.52
N LEU A 396 -2.28 -21.49 0.21
CA LEU A 396 -2.99 -20.21 0.05
C LEU A 396 -3.60 -19.79 1.38
N MET A 397 -3.37 -18.54 1.77
CA MET A 397 -3.78 -17.99 3.07
C MET A 397 -4.61 -16.73 2.90
N GLU A 398 -5.59 -16.53 3.78
CA GLU A 398 -6.22 -15.23 3.96
C GLU A 398 -5.17 -14.21 4.45
N TRP A 399 -5.33 -12.92 4.08
CA TRP A 399 -4.30 -11.91 4.30
C TRP A 399 -3.90 -11.73 5.77
N SER A 400 -4.84 -11.74 6.72
CA SER A 400 -4.51 -11.55 8.13
C SER A 400 -3.64 -12.69 8.67
N ALA A 401 -3.96 -13.94 8.29
CA ALA A 401 -3.17 -15.12 8.66
C ALA A 401 -1.80 -15.12 7.97
N PHE A 402 -1.74 -14.70 6.70
CA PHE A 402 -0.48 -14.54 5.98
C PHE A 402 0.41 -13.49 6.64
N ASN A 403 -0.15 -12.31 6.95
CA ASN A 403 0.58 -11.22 7.59
C ASN A 403 1.08 -11.59 8.99
N GLN A 404 0.27 -12.30 9.80
CA GLN A 404 0.74 -12.82 11.08
C GLN A 404 1.94 -13.74 10.90
N LYS A 405 1.86 -14.73 9.99
CA LYS A 405 2.96 -15.66 9.68
C LYS A 405 4.20 -14.94 9.17
N TYR A 406 4.00 -13.86 8.39
CA TYR A 406 5.07 -13.00 7.90
C TYR A 406 5.79 -12.28 9.04
N GLN A 407 5.06 -11.65 9.96
CA GLN A 407 5.65 -10.98 11.12
C GLN A 407 6.41 -11.95 12.05
N GLU A 408 5.94 -13.18 12.14
CA GLU A 408 6.61 -14.26 12.88
C GLU A 408 7.80 -14.86 12.13
N LYS A 409 8.10 -14.40 10.89
CA LYS A 409 9.10 -14.98 9.96
C LYS A 409 8.92 -16.49 9.79
N GLY A 410 7.65 -16.96 9.75
CA GLY A 410 7.25 -18.36 9.86
C GLY A 410 7.13 -19.10 8.51
N PHE A 411 7.63 -18.55 7.40
CA PHE A 411 7.56 -19.19 6.09
C PHE A 411 8.64 -20.24 5.89
N GLY A 412 8.35 -21.22 4.98
CA GLY A 412 9.29 -22.23 4.53
C GLY A 412 10.24 -21.73 3.44
N GLU A 413 10.45 -22.55 2.42
CA GLU A 413 11.47 -22.28 1.39
C GLU A 413 11.15 -21.07 0.51
N MET A 414 9.84 -20.81 0.25
CA MET A 414 9.44 -19.76 -0.66
C MET A 414 8.10 -19.14 -0.24
N PHE A 415 7.95 -17.82 -0.37
CA PHE A 415 6.65 -17.15 -0.23
C PHE A 415 6.49 -16.02 -1.25
N TYR A 416 5.23 -15.73 -1.62
CA TYR A 416 4.86 -14.69 -2.59
C TYR A 416 4.30 -13.46 -1.89
N ILE A 417 4.82 -12.28 -2.22
CA ILE A 417 4.41 -11.03 -1.60
C ILE A 417 4.62 -9.86 -2.56
N GLY A 418 3.92 -8.75 -2.34
CA GLY A 418 4.12 -7.48 -3.03
C GLY A 418 4.50 -6.37 -2.07
N TYR A 419 5.61 -5.70 -2.33
CA TYR A 419 6.06 -4.54 -1.55
C TYR A 419 5.96 -3.26 -2.36
N GLY A 420 5.41 -2.21 -1.74
CA GLY A 420 5.50 -0.85 -2.22
C GLY A 420 6.81 -0.16 -1.79
N ASN A 421 7.03 1.05 -2.28
CA ASN A 421 8.14 1.91 -1.86
C ASN A 421 7.65 3.36 -1.69
N SER A 422 7.09 3.66 -0.51
CA SER A 422 6.56 4.99 -0.20
C SER A 422 7.62 6.07 0.01
N MET A 423 8.90 5.68 0.10
CA MET A 423 10.01 6.63 0.25
C MET A 423 10.54 7.16 -1.08
N PHE A 424 10.24 6.54 -2.21
CA PHE A 424 10.89 6.83 -3.50
C PHE A 424 12.42 6.75 -3.43
N ASP A 425 12.93 5.84 -2.59
CA ASP A 425 14.35 5.67 -2.31
C ASP A 425 14.71 4.19 -2.19
N ALA A 426 15.87 3.81 -2.72
CA ALA A 426 16.32 2.41 -2.70
C ALA A 426 16.52 1.87 -1.28
N SER A 427 16.75 2.73 -0.27
CA SER A 427 16.93 2.28 1.11
C SER A 427 15.75 1.46 1.63
N LEU A 428 14.50 1.91 1.41
CA LEU A 428 13.32 1.13 1.80
C LEU A 428 13.11 -0.09 0.92
N ALA A 429 13.45 0.01 -0.37
CA ALA A 429 13.27 -1.10 -1.30
C ALA A 429 14.24 -2.26 -1.03
N LEU A 430 15.41 -2.00 -0.45
CA LEU A 430 16.47 -2.97 -0.24
C LEU A 430 16.76 -3.26 1.24
N ASP A 431 16.01 -2.69 2.17
CA ASP A 431 16.18 -2.80 3.61
C ASP A 431 16.28 -4.25 4.10
N ARG A 432 15.40 -5.12 3.57
CA ARG A 432 15.30 -6.54 3.92
C ARG A 432 16.42 -7.44 3.38
N LEU A 433 17.41 -6.84 2.71
CA LEU A 433 18.52 -7.56 2.08
C LEU A 433 19.87 -7.29 2.76
N THR A 434 19.90 -6.51 3.85
CA THR A 434 21.03 -6.52 4.78
C THR A 434 21.06 -7.84 5.56
N THR A 435 22.22 -8.27 5.99
CA THR A 435 22.37 -9.55 6.73
C THR A 435 21.52 -9.59 8.00
N GLU A 436 21.36 -8.47 8.69
CA GLU A 436 20.56 -8.36 9.92
C GLU A 436 19.08 -8.50 9.65
N GLU A 437 18.53 -7.76 8.68
CA GLU A 437 17.10 -7.76 8.37
C GLU A 437 16.65 -9.05 7.66
N ALA A 438 17.52 -9.62 6.83
CA ALA A 438 17.28 -10.89 6.15
C ALA A 438 17.18 -12.10 7.10
N ALA A 439 17.75 -11.97 8.31
CA ALA A 439 17.80 -13.07 9.28
C ALA A 439 16.42 -13.60 9.66
N GLY A 440 16.20 -14.89 9.47
CA GLY A 440 14.93 -15.59 9.73
C GLY A 440 13.86 -15.40 8.64
N GLU A 441 14.03 -14.49 7.69
CA GLU A 441 13.15 -14.33 6.52
C GLU A 441 13.71 -15.06 5.30
N SER A 442 14.71 -14.50 4.65
CA SER A 442 15.45 -15.16 3.54
C SER A 442 16.78 -15.75 3.98
N ASP A 443 17.30 -15.36 5.13
CA ASP A 443 18.67 -15.64 5.62
C ASP A 443 19.76 -15.27 4.60
N TYR A 444 19.49 -14.28 3.76
CA TYR A 444 20.44 -13.83 2.76
C TYR A 444 21.68 -13.19 3.41
N ASN A 445 22.84 -13.64 2.99
CA ASN A 445 24.10 -13.20 3.52
C ASN A 445 25.16 -13.11 2.43
N ASN A 446 25.24 -11.96 1.77
CA ASN A 446 26.31 -11.59 0.88
C ASN A 446 27.05 -10.38 1.48
N PRO A 447 28.32 -10.54 1.96
CA PRO A 447 29.06 -9.46 2.59
C PRO A 447 29.23 -8.21 1.70
N GLU A 448 29.42 -8.37 0.38
CA GLU A 448 29.58 -7.23 -0.53
C GLU A 448 28.27 -6.45 -0.68
N VAL A 449 27.13 -7.13 -0.78
CA VAL A 449 25.80 -6.48 -0.79
C VAL A 449 25.54 -5.77 0.53
N ASN A 450 25.79 -6.44 1.65
CA ASN A 450 25.62 -5.85 2.98
C ASN A 450 26.44 -4.57 3.16
N ASP A 451 27.73 -4.61 2.80
CA ASP A 451 28.61 -3.46 2.90
C ASP A 451 28.16 -2.29 2.00
N LEU A 452 27.69 -2.58 0.77
CA LEU A 452 27.15 -1.57 -0.14
C LEU A 452 25.88 -0.93 0.40
N LEU A 453 24.93 -1.72 0.93
CA LEU A 453 23.68 -1.20 1.47
C LEU A 453 23.92 -0.32 2.70
N LEU A 454 24.73 -0.80 3.67
CA LEU A 454 25.05 -0.05 4.88
C LEU A 454 25.87 1.23 4.58
N ALA A 455 26.74 1.19 3.57
CA ALA A 455 27.47 2.38 3.14
C ALA A 455 26.53 3.40 2.49
N ALA A 456 25.61 2.96 1.61
CA ALA A 456 24.67 3.83 0.94
C ALA A 456 23.67 4.49 1.90
N GLU A 457 23.26 3.80 2.97
CA GLU A 457 22.38 4.36 4.01
C GLU A 457 22.94 5.60 4.68
N GLN A 458 24.27 5.75 4.73
CA GLN A 458 24.94 6.84 5.42
C GLN A 458 25.70 7.78 4.47
N ASN A 459 25.66 7.54 3.17
CA ASN A 459 26.40 8.34 2.19
C ASN A 459 25.62 9.59 1.78
N MET A 460 26.10 10.76 2.17
CA MET A 460 25.50 12.06 1.84
C MET A 460 25.80 12.52 0.42
N ASP A 461 26.73 11.87 -0.32
CA ASP A 461 26.95 12.12 -1.75
C ASP A 461 25.89 11.34 -2.55
N ALA A 462 24.97 12.06 -3.18
CA ALA A 462 23.83 11.47 -3.88
C ALA A 462 24.22 10.57 -5.06
N ASP A 463 25.27 10.94 -5.80
CA ASP A 463 25.70 10.20 -6.99
C ASP A 463 26.42 8.89 -6.57
N GLU A 464 27.30 8.96 -5.59
CA GLU A 464 27.99 7.78 -5.06
C GLU A 464 27.00 6.84 -4.38
N ARG A 465 26.05 7.37 -3.62
CA ARG A 465 24.96 6.63 -2.98
C ARG A 465 24.12 5.87 -4.01
N ALA A 466 23.71 6.54 -5.08
CA ALA A 466 22.96 5.90 -6.17
C ALA A 466 23.75 4.75 -6.82
N GLN A 467 25.04 4.93 -7.07
CA GLN A 467 25.91 3.90 -7.63
C GLN A 467 26.06 2.69 -6.68
N GLN A 468 26.16 2.91 -5.37
CA GLN A 468 26.21 1.84 -4.36
C GLN A 468 24.94 1.01 -4.40
N TYR A 469 23.76 1.63 -4.45
CA TYR A 469 22.49 0.91 -4.59
C TYR A 469 22.36 0.18 -5.93
N GLN A 470 22.76 0.79 -7.04
CA GLN A 470 22.73 0.15 -8.36
C GLN A 470 23.61 -1.10 -8.38
N LYS A 471 24.83 -1.00 -7.80
CA LYS A 471 25.73 -2.15 -7.70
C LYS A 471 25.17 -3.26 -6.81
N ALA A 472 24.59 -2.91 -5.67
CA ALA A 472 23.91 -3.89 -4.81
C ALA A 472 22.79 -4.62 -5.55
N GLN A 473 21.95 -3.91 -6.33
CA GLN A 473 20.87 -4.51 -7.12
C GLN A 473 21.37 -5.50 -8.18
N GLU A 474 22.51 -5.25 -8.83
CA GLU A 474 23.14 -6.18 -9.75
C GLU A 474 23.46 -7.52 -9.07
N LEU A 475 24.14 -7.45 -7.90
CA LEU A 475 24.53 -8.63 -7.14
C LEU A 475 23.30 -9.38 -6.60
N ILE A 476 22.30 -8.67 -6.09
CA ILE A 476 21.05 -9.26 -5.64
C ILE A 476 20.32 -9.98 -6.78
N ALA A 477 20.28 -9.36 -7.97
CA ALA A 477 19.66 -9.95 -9.15
C ALA A 477 20.43 -11.21 -9.66
N GLU A 478 21.73 -11.34 -9.35
CA GLU A 478 22.54 -12.52 -9.63
C GLU A 478 22.35 -13.61 -8.56
N ASP A 479 22.29 -13.23 -7.29
CA ASP A 479 22.17 -14.15 -6.15
C ASP A 479 20.75 -14.70 -5.95
N ARG A 480 19.73 -13.94 -6.37
CA ARG A 480 18.30 -14.30 -6.32
C ARG A 480 17.78 -14.72 -4.93
N PRO A 481 18.04 -13.94 -3.86
CA PRO A 481 17.34 -14.15 -2.59
C PRO A 481 15.85 -13.82 -2.74
N GLN A 482 15.53 -12.96 -3.71
CA GLN A 482 14.20 -12.61 -4.16
C GLN A 482 14.12 -12.77 -5.69
N ILE A 483 13.07 -13.41 -6.16
CA ILE A 483 12.75 -13.48 -7.60
C ILE A 483 11.69 -12.43 -7.86
N TYR A 484 12.13 -11.30 -8.41
CA TYR A 484 11.24 -10.21 -8.81
C TYR A 484 10.43 -10.63 -10.03
N MET A 485 9.13 -10.39 -9.99
CA MET A 485 8.19 -10.76 -11.04
C MET A 485 7.90 -9.59 -11.95
N PHE A 486 7.18 -8.62 -11.43
CA PHE A 486 6.73 -7.41 -12.14
C PHE A 486 6.39 -6.29 -11.16
N GLN A 487 6.57 -5.07 -11.61
CA GLN A 487 5.90 -3.91 -11.02
C GLN A 487 4.44 -3.99 -11.43
N LEU A 488 3.53 -3.95 -10.46
CA LEU A 488 2.10 -4.06 -10.68
C LEU A 488 1.51 -2.69 -11.00
N ASP A 489 0.68 -2.62 -12.02
CA ASP A 489 -0.12 -1.43 -12.28
C ASP A 489 -1.41 -1.47 -11.47
N ALA A 490 -1.87 -0.29 -11.04
CA ALA A 490 -3.23 -0.10 -10.56
C ALA A 490 -4.16 0.15 -11.75
N ILE A 491 -5.35 -0.46 -11.70
CA ILE A 491 -6.45 -0.12 -12.62
C ILE A 491 -7.51 0.56 -11.78
N THR A 492 -7.79 1.82 -12.10
CA THR A 492 -8.77 2.66 -11.39
C THR A 492 -9.91 3.03 -12.32
N GLY A 493 -11.12 2.71 -11.91
CA GLY A 493 -12.34 3.17 -12.59
C GLY A 493 -12.70 4.58 -12.12
N ILE A 494 -13.00 5.47 -13.05
CA ILE A 494 -13.17 6.90 -12.79
C ILE A 494 -14.41 7.42 -13.51
N ASN A 495 -15.27 8.16 -12.81
CA ASN A 495 -16.35 8.93 -13.43
C ASN A 495 -15.74 10.04 -14.29
N GLU A 496 -16.15 10.13 -15.55
CA GLU A 496 -15.59 11.08 -16.51
C GLU A 496 -15.85 12.55 -16.17
N ARG A 497 -16.75 12.86 -15.22
CA ARG A 497 -16.91 14.21 -14.68
C ARG A 497 -15.66 14.73 -13.96
N LEU A 498 -14.76 13.81 -13.54
CA LEU A 498 -13.56 14.13 -12.79
C LEU A 498 -12.35 14.36 -13.70
N ASN A 499 -11.55 15.34 -13.31
CA ASN A 499 -10.16 15.48 -13.70
C ASN A 499 -9.31 14.84 -12.60
N PHE A 500 -8.89 13.59 -12.80
CA PHE A 500 -8.12 12.80 -11.86
C PHE A 500 -7.17 11.86 -12.60
N GLU A 501 -5.93 11.81 -12.11
CA GLU A 501 -4.91 10.86 -12.56
C GLU A 501 -4.39 10.11 -11.34
N PRO A 502 -4.43 8.75 -11.35
CA PRO A 502 -3.87 7.95 -10.28
C PRO A 502 -2.37 8.20 -10.13
N ARG A 503 -1.90 8.22 -8.90
CA ARG A 503 -0.50 8.52 -8.55
C ARG A 503 0.31 7.26 -8.37
N LEU A 504 1.61 7.35 -8.64
CA LEU A 504 2.58 6.26 -8.49
C LEU A 504 2.63 5.70 -7.04
N ASN A 505 2.39 6.55 -6.03
CA ASN A 505 2.35 6.14 -4.61
C ASN A 505 0.98 5.64 -4.13
N GLU A 506 -0.02 5.54 -5.01
CA GLU A 506 -1.39 5.10 -4.70
C GLU A 506 -2.15 6.05 -3.73
N MET A 507 -1.67 7.27 -3.50
CA MET A 507 -2.31 8.23 -2.59
C MET A 507 -3.45 9.01 -3.26
N PHE A 508 -4.51 9.30 -2.49
CA PHE A 508 -5.61 10.15 -2.91
C PHE A 508 -5.48 11.53 -2.28
N TYR A 509 -4.77 12.44 -2.93
CA TYR A 509 -4.82 13.86 -2.57
C TYR A 509 -6.09 14.46 -3.17
N VAL A 510 -7.15 14.49 -2.37
CA VAL A 510 -8.51 14.85 -2.81
C VAL A 510 -8.60 16.28 -3.35
N ASP A 511 -7.79 17.19 -2.86
CA ASP A 511 -7.68 18.57 -3.35
C ASP A 511 -7.16 18.65 -4.80
N SER A 512 -6.44 17.63 -5.29
CA SER A 512 -6.03 17.51 -6.69
C SER A 512 -7.13 16.95 -7.61
N ILE A 513 -8.19 16.35 -7.05
CA ILE A 513 -9.32 15.79 -7.81
C ILE A 513 -10.35 16.90 -8.05
N THR A 514 -10.58 17.28 -9.29
CA THR A 514 -11.48 18.40 -9.64
C THR A 514 -12.58 17.96 -10.60
N LEU A 515 -13.66 18.74 -10.66
CA LEU A 515 -14.65 18.60 -11.74
C LEU A 515 -14.07 19.16 -13.06
N LYS A 516 -14.44 18.53 -14.18
CA LYS A 516 -14.14 19.04 -15.55
C LYS A 516 -14.97 20.24 -15.89
#